data_970875d07609f83d1477c97d81bf5d7f
#
_entry.id   970875d07609f83d1477c97d81bf5d7f
#
_cell.length_a   1.000
_cell.length_b   1.000
_cell.length_c   1.000
_cell.angle_alpha   90.00
_cell.angle_beta   90.00
_cell.angle_gamma   90.00
#
_symmetry.space_group_name_H-M   'P 1'
#
loop_
_entity.id
_entity.type
_entity.pdbx_description
1 polymer ?
#
loop_
_entity_poly.entity_id
_entity_poly.type
_entity_poly.pdbx_seq_one_letter_code
_entity_poly.pdbx_strand_id
1 'polypeptide(L)'
;MLRAVPNGDERDKDVANSIRYAVDNGAKVINMSFGKYYVLHKDYVDEAVKYAMDHDVLLVHAAGNDAKDKDIEDSYPTRIARSGTTFPNWIDVGASGASRKPKQILAEFSNYGATSVDFFAPGVDIYSTVPDGKYEDASGTSMACPATAGVAALIRSYFPTLTAVQVKEVLMKTTTSYKKKVRIPGSKKKLKMNQLCITGGFVNAANAVNYILTMTGNQ
;
A
#
# COMPACT_ATOMS: atom_id res chain seq x y z
N MET A 1 2.21 6.38 -16.78
CA MET A 1 2.93 6.87 -15.57
C MET A 1 2.69 8.36 -15.44
N LEU A 2 2.39 8.86 -14.23
CA LEU A 2 2.23 10.28 -13.94
C LEU A 2 3.37 10.73 -13.02
N ARG A 3 4.00 11.85 -13.33
CA ARG A 3 5.03 12.44 -12.48
C ARG A 3 4.36 13.37 -11.47
N ALA A 4 3.95 12.83 -10.32
CA ALA A 4 3.29 13.58 -9.24
C ALA A 4 4.28 14.34 -8.34
N VAL A 5 5.55 13.89 -8.31
CA VAL A 5 6.61 14.47 -7.48
C VAL A 5 7.60 15.19 -8.39
N PRO A 6 7.74 16.54 -8.27
CA PRO A 6 8.72 17.31 -9.01
C PRO A 6 10.14 17.13 -8.42
N ASN A 7 11.08 17.99 -8.76
CA ASN A 7 12.37 18.05 -8.07
C ASN A 7 12.16 18.65 -6.68
N GLY A 8 12.19 17.81 -5.64
CA GLY A 8 11.89 18.16 -4.25
C GLY A 8 10.72 17.36 -3.68
N ASP A 9 10.09 17.87 -2.62
CA ASP A 9 8.98 17.21 -1.95
C ASP A 9 7.67 17.22 -2.76
N GLU A 10 6.78 16.29 -2.43
CA GLU A 10 5.43 16.21 -2.99
C GLU A 10 4.62 17.46 -2.63
N ARG A 11 4.01 18.05 -3.64
CA ARG A 11 3.05 19.13 -3.44
C ARG A 11 1.63 18.58 -3.41
N ASP A 12 0.85 18.94 -2.40
CA ASP A 12 -0.52 18.44 -2.23
C ASP A 12 -1.38 18.66 -3.48
N LYS A 13 -1.22 19.81 -4.16
CA LYS A 13 -1.91 20.13 -5.41
C LYS A 13 -1.53 19.16 -6.55
N ASP A 14 -0.24 18.84 -6.68
CA ASP A 14 0.24 17.98 -7.78
C ASP A 14 -0.20 16.53 -7.55
N VAL A 15 -0.21 16.08 -6.29
CA VAL A 15 -0.77 14.78 -5.90
C VAL A 15 -2.25 14.72 -6.23
N ALA A 16 -3.05 15.71 -5.80
CA ALA A 16 -4.48 15.77 -6.07
C ALA A 16 -4.80 15.76 -7.57
N ASN A 17 -4.09 16.59 -8.35
CA ASN A 17 -4.25 16.64 -9.80
C ASN A 17 -3.88 15.31 -10.47
N SER A 18 -2.82 14.65 -10.01
CA SER A 18 -2.39 13.35 -10.55
C SER A 18 -3.41 12.26 -10.28
N ILE A 19 -4.02 12.24 -9.07
CA ILE A 19 -5.10 11.30 -8.75
C ILE A 19 -6.30 11.54 -9.67
N ARG A 20 -6.79 12.79 -9.78
CA ARG A 20 -7.93 13.13 -10.65
C ARG A 20 -7.65 12.76 -12.11
N TYR A 21 -6.48 13.15 -12.62
CA TYR A 21 -6.08 12.82 -14.00
C TYR A 21 -6.05 11.30 -14.24
N ALA A 22 -5.51 10.52 -13.30
CA ALA A 22 -5.50 9.06 -13.43
C ALA A 22 -6.93 8.48 -13.49
N VAL A 23 -7.82 8.96 -12.62
CA VAL A 23 -9.25 8.57 -12.60
C VAL A 23 -9.93 8.90 -13.92
N ASP A 24 -9.78 10.14 -14.41
CA ASP A 24 -10.38 10.62 -15.66
C ASP A 24 -9.89 9.84 -16.89
N ASN A 25 -8.67 9.29 -16.81
CA ASN A 25 -8.09 8.44 -17.86
C ASN A 25 -8.32 6.93 -17.61
N GLY A 26 -9.27 6.57 -16.75
CA GLY A 26 -9.77 5.20 -16.60
C GLY A 26 -8.92 4.28 -15.72
N ALA A 27 -8.00 4.82 -14.91
CA ALA A 27 -7.25 4.00 -13.95
C ALA A 27 -8.21 3.29 -12.98
N LYS A 28 -7.95 2.02 -12.71
CA LYS A 28 -8.69 1.20 -11.73
C LYS A 28 -7.89 0.95 -10.45
N VAL A 29 -6.58 1.10 -10.53
CA VAL A 29 -5.65 1.01 -9.39
C VAL A 29 -4.61 2.12 -9.56
N ILE A 30 -4.37 2.90 -8.52
CA ILE A 30 -3.34 3.93 -8.49
C ILE A 30 -2.29 3.54 -7.45
N ASN A 31 -1.02 3.46 -7.87
CA ASN A 31 0.12 3.27 -7.01
C ASN A 31 0.69 4.61 -6.58
N MET A 32 0.88 4.81 -5.27
CA MET A 32 1.41 6.02 -4.66
C MET A 32 2.64 5.68 -3.82
N SER A 33 3.82 5.59 -4.47
CA SER A 33 5.10 5.26 -3.83
C SER A 33 5.83 6.51 -3.33
N PHE A 34 5.15 7.38 -2.64
CA PHE A 34 5.66 8.62 -2.08
C PHE A 34 4.95 8.94 -0.75
N GLY A 35 5.46 9.93 -0.01
CA GLY A 35 4.84 10.41 1.22
C GLY A 35 5.75 11.37 1.98
N LYS A 36 5.15 12.19 2.84
CA LYS A 36 5.83 13.19 3.68
C LYS A 36 5.18 13.28 5.05
N TYR A 37 5.87 13.88 6.02
CA TYR A 37 5.38 14.02 7.41
C TYR A 37 4.72 15.38 7.71
N TYR A 38 4.42 16.16 6.68
CA TYR A 38 3.68 17.41 6.83
C TYR A 38 2.66 17.54 5.70
N VAL A 39 1.63 18.32 5.92
CA VAL A 39 0.59 18.61 4.93
C VAL A 39 0.15 20.07 5.06
N LEU A 40 0.12 20.78 3.94
CA LEU A 40 -0.31 22.17 3.87
C LEU A 40 -1.78 22.27 3.45
N HIS A 41 -2.15 21.52 2.43
CA HIS A 41 -3.48 21.56 1.80
C HIS A 41 -4.09 20.16 1.74
N LYS A 42 -4.29 19.53 2.92
CA LYS A 42 -4.85 18.18 3.03
C LYS A 42 -6.19 18.06 2.30
N ASP A 43 -7.03 19.09 2.34
CA ASP A 43 -8.36 19.10 1.74
C ASP A 43 -8.30 18.82 0.23
N TYR A 44 -7.31 19.35 -0.50
CA TYR A 44 -7.13 19.07 -1.93
C TYR A 44 -6.91 17.58 -2.22
N VAL A 45 -6.10 16.95 -1.38
CA VAL A 45 -5.81 15.51 -1.52
C VAL A 45 -7.00 14.67 -1.09
N ASP A 46 -7.65 15.03 0.04
CA ASP A 46 -8.84 14.33 0.55
C ASP A 46 -9.98 14.33 -0.50
N GLU A 47 -10.23 15.47 -1.16
CA GLU A 47 -11.20 15.57 -2.25
C GLU A 47 -10.82 14.70 -3.45
N ALA A 48 -9.55 14.62 -3.82
CA ALA A 48 -9.09 13.78 -4.91
C ALA A 48 -9.18 12.28 -4.56
N VAL A 49 -8.89 11.90 -3.30
CA VAL A 49 -9.08 10.54 -2.79
C VAL A 49 -10.56 10.18 -2.78
N LYS A 50 -11.44 11.09 -2.35
CA LYS A 50 -12.89 10.90 -2.43
C LYS A 50 -13.35 10.73 -3.88
N TYR A 51 -12.84 11.54 -4.79
CA TYR A 51 -13.13 11.43 -6.22
C TYR A 51 -12.75 10.05 -6.77
N ALA A 52 -11.57 9.54 -6.41
CA ALA A 52 -11.15 8.20 -6.78
C ALA A 52 -12.07 7.11 -6.17
N MET A 53 -12.53 7.29 -4.94
CA MET A 53 -13.48 6.40 -4.29
C MET A 53 -14.82 6.36 -5.03
N ASP A 54 -15.36 7.53 -5.36
CA ASP A 54 -16.65 7.67 -6.06
C ASP A 54 -16.62 7.07 -7.48
N HIS A 55 -15.42 6.92 -8.07
CA HIS A 55 -15.18 6.31 -9.40
C HIS A 55 -14.64 4.86 -9.32
N ASP A 56 -14.76 4.22 -8.17
CA ASP A 56 -14.34 2.83 -7.96
C ASP A 56 -12.86 2.57 -8.30
N VAL A 57 -11.97 3.46 -7.87
CA VAL A 57 -10.52 3.33 -8.04
C VAL A 57 -9.85 2.95 -6.71
N LEU A 58 -9.04 1.90 -6.72
CA LEU A 58 -8.24 1.48 -5.56
C LEU A 58 -6.95 2.30 -5.48
N LEU A 59 -6.68 2.85 -4.31
CA LEU A 59 -5.44 3.56 -4.00
C LEU A 59 -4.53 2.67 -3.16
N VAL A 60 -3.29 2.47 -3.60
CA VAL A 60 -2.26 1.72 -2.88
C VAL A 60 -1.12 2.66 -2.53
N HIS A 61 -0.82 2.80 -1.25
CA HIS A 61 0.11 3.79 -0.72
C HIS A 61 1.25 3.12 0.07
N ALA A 62 2.46 3.63 -0.11
CA ALA A 62 3.64 3.18 0.61
C ALA A 62 3.65 3.71 2.06
N ALA A 63 3.86 2.84 3.05
CA ALA A 63 3.79 3.22 4.46
C ALA A 63 4.89 4.19 4.91
N GLY A 64 6.03 4.26 4.19
CA GLY A 64 7.21 5.07 4.53
C GLY A 64 8.39 4.25 5.05
N ASN A 65 9.58 4.87 5.12
CA ASN A 65 10.86 4.19 5.29
C ASN A 65 11.67 4.67 6.50
N ASP A 66 11.03 5.12 7.59
CA ASP A 66 11.69 5.73 8.74
C ASP A 66 11.56 4.89 10.02
N ALA A 67 11.12 3.62 9.88
CA ALA A 67 10.88 2.71 10.99
C ALA A 67 9.93 3.27 12.07
N LYS A 68 8.97 4.11 11.66
CA LYS A 68 8.02 4.80 12.53
C LYS A 68 6.74 4.02 12.72
N ASP A 69 6.12 4.21 13.88
CA ASP A 69 4.77 3.75 14.18
C ASP A 69 3.74 4.76 13.63
N LYS A 70 3.05 4.38 12.56
CA LYS A 70 2.02 5.22 11.92
C LYS A 70 0.73 5.36 12.74
N ASP A 71 0.57 4.58 13.80
CA ASP A 71 -0.53 4.79 14.74
C ASP A 71 -0.26 5.97 15.68
N ILE A 72 1.00 6.46 15.72
CA ILE A 72 1.45 7.58 16.56
C ILE A 72 1.81 8.81 15.70
N GLU A 73 2.44 8.61 14.54
CA GLU A 73 2.93 9.69 13.67
C GLU A 73 2.44 9.49 12.24
N ASP A 74 1.55 10.36 11.79
CA ASP A 74 1.00 10.30 10.43
C ASP A 74 2.06 10.59 9.36
N SER A 75 1.95 9.85 8.24
CA SER A 75 2.58 10.22 6.97
C SER A 75 1.49 10.50 5.94
N TYR A 76 1.65 11.56 5.17
CA TYR A 76 0.67 12.03 4.20
C TYR A 76 1.05 11.66 2.77
N PRO A 77 0.04 11.36 1.92
CA PRO A 77 -1.40 11.38 2.17
C PRO A 77 -1.86 10.24 3.10
N THR A 78 -3.06 10.35 3.69
CA THR A 78 -3.61 9.36 4.63
C THR A 78 -4.96 8.83 4.16
N ARG A 79 -5.32 7.62 4.66
CA ARG A 79 -6.67 7.05 4.48
C ARG A 79 -7.78 7.79 5.21
N ILE A 80 -7.44 8.66 6.15
CA ILE A 80 -8.40 9.41 6.97
C ILE A 80 -8.43 10.84 6.50
N ALA A 81 -9.60 11.29 6.03
CA ALA A 81 -9.81 12.69 5.66
C ALA A 81 -9.71 13.60 6.87
N ARG A 82 -9.51 14.89 6.65
CA ARG A 82 -9.56 15.93 7.71
C ARG A 82 -10.89 15.93 8.47
N SER A 83 -11.98 15.54 7.81
CA SER A 83 -13.31 15.36 8.42
C SER A 83 -13.40 14.16 9.38
N GLY A 84 -12.39 13.30 9.46
CA GLY A 84 -12.41 12.04 10.19
C GLY A 84 -12.99 10.86 9.39
N THR A 85 -13.44 11.08 8.16
CA THR A 85 -13.95 10.00 7.29
C THR A 85 -12.81 9.12 6.82
N THR A 86 -12.96 7.80 6.96
CA THR A 86 -11.99 6.82 6.43
C THR A 86 -12.36 6.41 5.01
N PHE A 87 -11.39 6.43 4.10
CA PHE A 87 -11.56 6.00 2.71
C PHE A 87 -11.40 4.47 2.59
N PRO A 88 -12.46 3.72 2.24
CA PRO A 88 -12.41 2.26 2.20
C PRO A 88 -11.64 1.71 1.01
N ASN A 89 -11.41 2.50 -0.04
CA ASN A 89 -10.66 2.16 -1.24
C ASN A 89 -9.14 2.42 -1.12
N TRP A 90 -8.61 2.50 0.09
CA TRP A 90 -7.21 2.80 0.38
C TRP A 90 -6.50 1.63 1.04
N ILE A 91 -5.29 1.31 0.59
CA ILE A 91 -4.38 0.32 1.18
C ILE A 91 -3.05 1.00 1.54
N ASP A 92 -2.59 0.87 2.78
CA ASP A 92 -1.24 1.22 3.21
C ASP A 92 -0.37 -0.05 3.30
N VAL A 93 0.80 -0.04 2.66
CA VAL A 93 1.66 -1.21 2.52
C VAL A 93 3.02 -0.99 3.16
N GLY A 94 3.39 -1.87 4.10
CA GLY A 94 4.72 -1.95 4.67
C GLY A 94 5.65 -2.85 3.83
N ALA A 95 6.97 -2.71 4.01
CA ALA A 95 7.96 -3.52 3.31
C ALA A 95 8.37 -4.76 4.11
N SER A 96 8.26 -5.95 3.51
CA SER A 96 8.89 -7.15 4.02
C SER A 96 10.34 -7.27 3.53
N GLY A 97 11.17 -7.90 4.38
CA GLY A 97 12.55 -8.20 4.05
C GLY A 97 12.69 -9.40 3.13
N ALA A 98 13.92 -9.63 2.65
CA ALA A 98 14.25 -10.74 1.77
C ALA A 98 14.31 -12.12 2.47
N SER A 99 14.16 -12.18 3.78
CA SER A 99 14.34 -13.40 4.59
C SER A 99 13.09 -13.75 5.39
N ARG A 100 12.76 -15.05 5.45
CA ARG A 100 11.70 -15.58 6.32
C ARG A 100 12.10 -15.74 7.79
N LYS A 101 13.32 -15.36 8.17
CA LYS A 101 13.76 -15.40 9.57
C LYS A 101 13.09 -14.28 10.38
N PRO A 102 12.62 -14.53 11.62
CA PRO A 102 11.87 -13.53 12.40
C PRO A 102 12.56 -12.19 12.64
N LYS A 103 13.88 -12.15 12.51
CA LYS A 103 14.68 -10.92 12.68
C LYS A 103 14.80 -10.09 11.39
N GLN A 104 14.48 -10.69 10.24
CA GLN A 104 14.71 -10.13 8.90
C GLN A 104 13.48 -10.22 8.01
N ILE A 105 12.34 -10.67 8.56
CA ILE A 105 11.11 -10.85 7.77
C ILE A 105 10.44 -9.53 7.43
N LEU A 106 10.67 -8.49 8.24
CA LEU A 106 10.31 -7.10 7.91
C LEU A 106 11.57 -6.33 7.57
N ALA A 107 11.45 -5.39 6.66
CA ALA A 107 12.52 -4.45 6.35
C ALA A 107 12.78 -3.55 7.58
N GLU A 108 14.04 -3.33 7.92
CA GLU A 108 14.42 -2.55 9.12
C GLU A 108 13.99 -1.08 9.04
N PHE A 109 13.82 -0.57 7.83
CA PHE A 109 13.37 0.80 7.56
C PHE A 109 11.85 0.95 7.51
N SER A 110 11.08 -0.13 7.34
CA SER A 110 9.64 -0.01 7.07
C SER A 110 8.90 0.68 8.20
N ASN A 111 8.05 1.64 7.87
CA ASN A 111 7.01 2.06 8.79
C ASN A 111 6.02 0.92 9.03
N TYR A 112 5.34 0.96 10.17
CA TYR A 112 4.39 -0.05 10.64
C TYR A 112 3.25 0.64 11.42
N GLY A 113 2.20 -0.10 11.76
CA GLY A 113 1.10 0.39 12.59
C GLY A 113 -0.01 -0.65 12.65
N ALA A 114 -0.46 -0.98 13.87
CA ALA A 114 -1.46 -2.01 14.09
C ALA A 114 -2.84 -1.67 13.48
N THR A 115 -3.11 -0.37 13.30
CA THR A 115 -4.38 0.16 12.76
C THR A 115 -4.22 0.95 11.46
N SER A 116 -3.00 1.37 11.13
CA SER A 116 -2.72 2.25 9.99
C SER A 116 -2.05 1.55 8.80
N VAL A 117 -1.39 0.40 8.99
CA VAL A 117 -0.79 -0.39 7.90
C VAL A 117 -1.62 -1.65 7.69
N ASP A 118 -2.06 -1.90 6.44
CA ASP A 118 -2.94 -3.03 6.15
C ASP A 118 -2.19 -4.37 6.22
N PHE A 119 -1.07 -4.49 5.54
CA PHE A 119 -0.20 -5.67 5.50
C PHE A 119 1.19 -5.31 4.98
N PHE A 120 2.08 -6.29 4.91
CA PHE A 120 3.41 -6.14 4.31
C PHE A 120 3.48 -6.84 2.95
N ALA A 121 4.34 -6.30 2.05
CA ALA A 121 4.65 -6.87 0.75
C ALA A 121 6.17 -6.85 0.50
N PRO A 122 6.72 -7.64 -0.45
CA PRO A 122 8.14 -7.62 -0.77
C PRO A 122 8.64 -6.22 -1.13
N GLY A 123 9.65 -5.73 -0.40
CA GLY A 123 10.18 -4.38 -0.56
C GLY A 123 11.69 -4.27 -0.33
N VAL A 124 12.44 -5.39 -0.30
CA VAL A 124 13.90 -5.42 -0.17
C VAL A 124 14.49 -6.18 -1.33
N ASP A 125 15.52 -5.59 -1.96
CA ASP A 125 16.26 -6.14 -3.09
C ASP A 125 15.32 -6.53 -4.25
N ILE A 126 14.44 -5.60 -4.61
CA ILE A 126 13.49 -5.77 -5.71
C ILE A 126 14.13 -5.33 -7.02
N TYR A 127 14.48 -6.31 -7.85
CA TYR A 127 15.03 -6.10 -9.18
C TYR A 127 13.91 -5.67 -10.15
N SER A 128 14.05 -4.49 -10.74
CA SER A 128 13.03 -3.93 -11.63
C SER A 128 13.61 -2.93 -12.61
N THR A 129 12.77 -2.47 -13.54
CA THR A 129 13.11 -1.49 -14.55
C THR A 129 13.37 -0.11 -13.92
N VAL A 130 14.40 0.56 -14.41
CA VAL A 130 14.73 1.96 -14.13
C VAL A 130 14.84 2.76 -15.41
N PRO A 131 14.91 4.11 -15.39
CA PRO A 131 15.11 4.91 -16.59
C PRO A 131 16.28 4.45 -17.45
N ASP A 132 16.28 4.86 -18.69
CA ASP A 132 17.32 4.54 -19.71
C ASP A 132 17.41 3.05 -20.09
N GLY A 133 16.31 2.29 -19.96
CA GLY A 133 16.26 0.87 -20.35
C GLY A 133 17.12 -0.04 -19.49
N LYS A 134 17.40 0.36 -18.27
CA LYS A 134 18.21 -0.41 -17.30
C LYS A 134 17.35 -1.16 -16.29
N TYR A 135 18.01 -2.00 -15.51
CA TYR A 135 17.43 -2.75 -14.38
C TYR A 135 18.35 -2.60 -13.19
N GLU A 136 17.77 -2.36 -12.02
CA GLU A 136 18.52 -2.23 -10.77
C GLU A 136 17.72 -2.82 -9.60
N ASP A 137 18.42 -3.20 -8.53
CA ASP A 137 17.83 -3.56 -7.27
C ASP A 137 17.48 -2.30 -6.47
N ALA A 138 16.26 -2.25 -5.94
CA ALA A 138 15.84 -1.17 -5.07
C ALA A 138 15.12 -1.72 -3.82
N SER A 139 15.22 -0.98 -2.70
CA SER A 139 14.58 -1.34 -1.45
C SER A 139 13.77 -0.16 -0.92
N GLY A 140 12.57 -0.43 -0.42
CA GLY A 140 11.66 0.57 0.12
C GLY A 140 10.22 0.07 0.18
N THR A 141 9.39 0.73 0.97
CA THR A 141 7.94 0.59 0.87
C THR A 141 7.44 1.03 -0.50
N SER A 142 8.22 1.88 -1.19
CA SER A 142 8.02 2.26 -2.60
C SER A 142 8.06 1.08 -3.57
N MET A 143 8.70 -0.06 -3.22
CA MET A 143 8.74 -1.31 -3.98
C MET A 143 7.62 -2.26 -3.54
N ALA A 144 7.28 -2.27 -2.26
CA ALA A 144 6.17 -3.05 -1.71
C ALA A 144 4.81 -2.57 -2.25
N CYS A 145 4.66 -1.26 -2.43
CA CYS A 145 3.46 -0.63 -2.95
C CYS A 145 3.11 -1.10 -4.38
N PRO A 146 3.98 -1.00 -5.40
CA PRO A 146 3.69 -1.48 -6.75
C PRO A 146 3.55 -3.00 -6.85
N ALA A 147 4.24 -3.77 -6.01
CA ALA A 147 4.00 -5.21 -5.93
C ALA A 147 2.55 -5.52 -5.53
N THR A 148 2.02 -4.79 -4.55
CA THR A 148 0.61 -4.89 -4.13
C THR A 148 -0.35 -4.36 -5.20
N ALA A 149 -0.05 -3.20 -5.80
CA ALA A 149 -0.86 -2.62 -6.88
C ALA A 149 -0.94 -3.56 -8.09
N GLY A 150 0.16 -4.26 -8.42
CA GLY A 150 0.20 -5.29 -9.45
C GLY A 150 -0.74 -6.47 -9.16
N VAL A 151 -0.76 -6.96 -7.93
CA VAL A 151 -1.72 -8.02 -7.51
C VAL A 151 -3.16 -7.52 -7.60
N ALA A 152 -3.43 -6.29 -7.15
CA ALA A 152 -4.76 -5.69 -7.26
C ALA A 152 -5.20 -5.51 -8.72
N ALA A 153 -4.29 -5.06 -9.60
CA ALA A 153 -4.54 -4.91 -11.03
C ALA A 153 -4.81 -6.26 -11.71
N LEU A 154 -4.04 -7.30 -11.35
CA LEU A 154 -4.28 -8.66 -11.81
C LEU A 154 -5.69 -9.13 -11.43
N ILE A 155 -6.11 -8.96 -10.17
CA ILE A 155 -7.46 -9.31 -9.71
C ILE A 155 -8.51 -8.55 -10.53
N ARG A 156 -8.38 -7.24 -10.69
CA ARG A 156 -9.34 -6.42 -11.46
C ARG A 156 -9.40 -6.77 -12.95
N SER A 157 -8.30 -7.26 -13.51
CA SER A 157 -8.25 -7.71 -14.91
C SER A 157 -9.04 -9.01 -15.13
N TYR A 158 -8.91 -9.98 -14.22
CA TYR A 158 -9.59 -11.28 -14.34
C TYR A 158 -10.99 -11.29 -13.72
N PHE A 159 -11.25 -10.42 -12.76
CA PHE A 159 -12.54 -10.30 -12.06
C PHE A 159 -13.03 -8.84 -12.08
N PRO A 160 -13.38 -8.31 -13.27
CA PRO A 160 -13.68 -6.88 -13.45
C PRO A 160 -14.97 -6.41 -12.74
N THR A 161 -15.79 -7.32 -12.26
CA THR A 161 -17.00 -7.02 -11.49
C THR A 161 -16.72 -6.70 -10.03
N LEU A 162 -15.51 -7.03 -9.51
CA LEU A 162 -15.14 -6.68 -8.15
C LEU A 162 -14.85 -5.18 -8.04
N THR A 163 -15.48 -4.53 -7.07
CA THR A 163 -15.20 -3.12 -6.76
C THR A 163 -13.82 -2.95 -6.12
N ALA A 164 -13.30 -1.71 -6.09
CA ALA A 164 -12.06 -1.37 -5.41
C ALA A 164 -12.06 -1.81 -3.94
N VAL A 165 -13.17 -1.60 -3.24
CA VAL A 165 -13.35 -2.01 -1.84
C VAL A 165 -13.32 -3.53 -1.70
N GLN A 166 -14.02 -4.26 -2.58
CA GLN A 166 -14.01 -5.73 -2.57
C GLN A 166 -12.63 -6.31 -2.87
N VAL A 167 -11.87 -5.70 -3.79
CA VAL A 167 -10.46 -6.09 -4.04
C VAL A 167 -9.61 -5.90 -2.80
N LYS A 168 -9.74 -4.75 -2.12
CA LYS A 168 -9.07 -4.55 -0.82
C LYS A 168 -9.46 -5.63 0.19
N GLU A 169 -10.74 -5.90 0.36
CA GLU A 169 -11.22 -6.92 1.30
C GLU A 169 -10.66 -8.31 1.01
N VAL A 170 -10.62 -8.70 -0.27
CA VAL A 170 -9.99 -9.96 -0.70
C VAL A 170 -8.53 -9.98 -0.29
N LEU A 171 -7.76 -8.94 -0.62
CA LEU A 171 -6.34 -8.87 -0.26
C LEU A 171 -6.14 -8.95 1.25
N MET A 172 -6.96 -8.26 2.04
CA MET A 172 -6.91 -8.28 3.50
C MET A 172 -7.21 -9.67 4.08
N LYS A 173 -8.27 -10.32 3.58
CA LYS A 173 -8.71 -11.65 4.07
C LYS A 173 -7.76 -12.78 3.71
N THR A 174 -6.97 -12.63 2.66
CA THR A 174 -6.16 -13.70 2.08
C THR A 174 -4.67 -13.58 2.36
N THR A 175 -4.27 -12.63 3.22
CA THR A 175 -2.87 -12.49 3.64
C THR A 175 -2.33 -13.77 4.26
N THR A 176 -1.07 -14.05 4.02
CA THR A 176 -0.35 -15.11 4.74
C THR A 176 0.03 -14.61 6.11
N SER A 177 -0.65 -15.10 7.14
CA SER A 177 -0.38 -14.71 8.53
C SER A 177 0.96 -15.28 9.03
N TYR A 178 1.64 -14.55 9.92
CA TYR A 178 2.88 -14.99 10.56
C TYR A 178 2.72 -15.03 12.07
N LYS A 179 2.74 -16.24 12.64
CA LYS A 179 2.39 -16.48 14.05
C LYS A 179 3.51 -16.17 15.05
N LYS A 180 4.79 -16.14 14.62
CA LYS A 180 5.92 -15.88 15.51
C LYS A 180 6.08 -14.38 15.76
N LYS A 181 6.66 -14.00 16.90
CA LYS A 181 7.09 -12.62 17.13
C LYS A 181 8.22 -12.25 16.18
N VAL A 182 8.10 -11.10 15.56
CA VAL A 182 9.09 -10.52 14.63
C VAL A 182 9.76 -9.32 15.27
N ARG A 183 10.93 -8.97 14.77
CA ARG A 183 11.64 -7.76 15.16
C ARG A 183 10.85 -6.54 14.63
N ILE A 184 10.61 -5.56 15.49
CA ILE A 184 10.02 -4.28 15.11
C ILE A 184 11.05 -3.55 14.23
N PRO A 185 10.66 -2.98 13.08
CA PRO A 185 11.55 -2.14 12.29
C PRO A 185 12.26 -1.08 13.15
N GLY A 186 13.55 -0.85 12.91
CA GLY A 186 14.36 0.11 13.68
C GLY A 186 14.62 -0.24 15.14
N SER A 187 14.17 -1.41 15.64
CA SER A 187 14.28 -1.76 17.06
C SER A 187 14.78 -3.19 17.29
N LYS A 188 15.38 -3.45 18.47
CA LYS A 188 15.71 -4.81 18.93
C LYS A 188 14.52 -5.54 19.55
N LYS A 189 13.43 -4.84 19.88
CA LYS A 189 12.20 -5.40 20.46
C LYS A 189 11.45 -6.27 19.44
N LYS A 190 10.58 -7.15 19.94
CA LYS A 190 9.78 -8.05 19.11
C LYS A 190 8.31 -7.98 19.50
N LEU A 191 7.46 -7.90 18.49
CA LEU A 191 6.00 -7.94 18.61
C LEU A 191 5.40 -9.06 17.74
N LYS A 192 4.13 -9.37 17.95
CA LYS A 192 3.35 -10.17 16.98
C LYS A 192 3.01 -9.31 15.77
N MET A 193 2.85 -9.94 14.61
CA MET A 193 2.55 -9.24 13.35
C MET A 193 1.26 -8.38 13.41
N ASN A 194 0.24 -8.85 14.09
CA ASN A 194 -1.02 -8.10 14.30
C ASN A 194 -0.89 -6.86 15.22
N GLN A 195 0.28 -6.61 15.76
CA GLN A 195 0.65 -5.39 16.47
C GLN A 195 1.49 -4.45 15.58
N LEU A 196 1.73 -4.83 14.34
CA LEU A 196 2.54 -4.09 13.36
C LEU A 196 1.79 -3.81 12.05
N CYS A 197 0.71 -4.55 11.78
CA CYS A 197 -0.24 -4.28 10.70
C CYS A 197 -1.59 -4.94 11.00
N ILE A 198 -2.64 -4.45 10.37
CA ILE A 198 -4.04 -4.85 10.61
C ILE A 198 -4.25 -6.36 10.42
N THR A 199 -3.73 -6.93 9.32
CA THR A 199 -3.94 -8.36 9.02
C THR A 199 -2.99 -9.29 9.74
N GLY A 200 -1.90 -8.78 10.31
CA GLY A 200 -0.84 -9.59 10.89
C GLY A 200 -0.11 -10.47 9.87
N GLY A 201 -0.05 -10.05 8.61
CA GLY A 201 0.47 -10.90 7.53
C GLY A 201 1.04 -10.16 6.32
N PHE A 202 1.23 -10.96 5.26
CA PHE A 202 1.81 -10.55 3.99
C PHE A 202 0.82 -10.75 2.87
N VAL A 203 0.81 -9.86 1.87
CA VAL A 203 0.02 -10.02 0.65
C VAL A 203 0.33 -11.37 -0.01
N ASN A 204 -0.72 -12.05 -0.51
CA ASN A 204 -0.57 -13.33 -1.20
C ASN A 204 -1.52 -13.39 -2.40
N ALA A 205 -0.95 -13.27 -3.60
CA ALA A 205 -1.71 -13.28 -4.85
C ALA A 205 -2.42 -14.62 -5.09
N ALA A 206 -1.74 -15.76 -4.82
CA ALA A 206 -2.33 -17.07 -5.02
C ALA A 206 -3.54 -17.32 -4.10
N ASN A 207 -3.41 -16.96 -2.82
CA ASN A 207 -4.53 -17.06 -1.89
C ASN A 207 -5.70 -16.15 -2.30
N ALA A 208 -5.41 -14.94 -2.80
CA ALA A 208 -6.42 -14.00 -3.24
C ALA A 208 -7.21 -14.55 -4.44
N VAL A 209 -6.53 -15.04 -5.47
CA VAL A 209 -7.18 -15.65 -6.64
C VAL A 209 -7.98 -16.89 -6.25
N ASN A 210 -7.39 -17.80 -5.48
CA ASN A 210 -8.10 -19.01 -5.02
C ASN A 210 -9.35 -18.67 -4.21
N TYR A 211 -9.28 -17.67 -3.33
CA TYR A 211 -10.44 -17.21 -2.56
C TYR A 211 -11.56 -16.71 -3.47
N ILE A 212 -11.25 -15.89 -4.48
CA ILE A 212 -12.26 -15.40 -5.43
C ILE A 212 -12.88 -16.56 -6.20
N LEU A 213 -12.07 -17.50 -6.70
CA LEU A 213 -12.57 -18.67 -7.43
C LEU A 213 -13.52 -19.54 -6.59
N THR A 214 -13.26 -19.67 -5.27
CA THR A 214 -14.18 -20.39 -4.38
C THR A 214 -15.50 -19.64 -4.17
N MET A 215 -15.48 -18.31 -4.20
CA MET A 215 -16.71 -17.50 -4.10
C MET A 215 -17.53 -17.52 -5.38
N THR A 216 -16.88 -17.56 -6.54
CA THR A 216 -17.54 -17.53 -7.86
C THR A 216 -17.85 -18.91 -8.42
N GLY A 217 -17.15 -19.96 -8.01
CA GLY A 217 -17.32 -21.36 -8.46
C GLY A 217 -18.48 -22.10 -7.80
N ASN A 218 -19.21 -21.47 -6.87
CA ASN A 218 -20.42 -21.99 -6.25
C ASN A 218 -21.71 -21.42 -6.87
N GLN A 219 -21.63 -20.83 -8.08
CA GLN A 219 -22.79 -20.38 -8.83
C GLN A 219 -23.06 -21.27 -10.04
#